data_10671ef0b3bb9816f646565521be8b8c
#
_entry.id   10671ef0b3bb9816f646565521be8b8c
#
_cell.length_a   1.000
_cell.length_b   1.000
_cell.length_c   1.000
_cell.angle_alpha   90.00
_cell.angle_beta   90.00
_cell.angle_gamma   90.00
#
_symmetry.space_group_name_H-M   'P 1'
#
loop_
_entity.id
_entity.type
_entity.pdbx_description
1 polymer ?
#
loop_
_entity_poly.entity_id
_entity_poly.type
_entity_poly.pdbx_seq_one_letter_code
_entity_poly.pdbx_strand_id
1 'polypeptide(L)'
;MNRQPLAMWLGLGSHPPRTGVAYVAVRVVVYVVALVLMGLIYGTKERGLFIAPPVALIGVAGTWYLLGDTPVDARRRLILAGGVGLLLAELTWAFGYWDVAALVGGAALWLGFYVLSGIVEHGASLTLDARVAGEYALVAAIGSLIILVVARPWSV
;
A
#
# COMPACT_ATOMS: atom_id res chain seq x y z
N MET A 1 12.27 23.81 37.11
CA MET A 1 10.87 24.13 36.73
C MET A 1 10.53 23.31 35.45
N ASN A 2 9.78 22.24 35.66
CA ASN A 2 9.47 21.26 34.61
C ASN A 2 8.26 21.79 33.82
N ARG A 3 8.50 22.34 32.61
CA ARG A 3 7.43 22.74 31.71
C ARG A 3 6.93 21.47 31.01
N GLN A 4 6.00 20.75 31.62
CA GLN A 4 5.26 19.75 30.91
C GLN A 4 4.48 20.41 29.78
N PRO A 5 4.64 19.98 28.51
CA PRO A 5 3.98 20.63 27.40
C PRO A 5 2.45 20.47 27.54
N LEU A 6 1.73 21.57 27.36
CA LEU A 6 0.26 21.69 27.39
C LEU A 6 -0.45 20.61 26.53
N ALA A 7 0.23 20.08 25.52
CA ALA A 7 -0.26 18.98 24.67
C ALA A 7 -0.65 17.72 25.47
N MET A 8 0.00 17.46 26.61
CA MET A 8 -0.29 16.29 27.45
C MET A 8 -1.64 16.45 28.20
N TRP A 9 -2.03 17.69 28.53
CA TRP A 9 -3.29 18.00 29.19
C TRP A 9 -4.49 18.09 28.22
N LEU A 10 -4.24 18.35 26.93
CA LEU A 10 -5.27 18.46 25.90
C LEU A 10 -5.58 17.15 25.23
N GLY A 11 -5.00 16.04 25.65
CA GLY A 11 -5.23 14.72 25.06
C GLY A 11 -4.78 14.60 23.59
N LEU A 12 -3.95 15.52 23.09
CA LEU A 12 -3.47 15.57 21.72
C LEU A 12 -2.21 14.73 21.48
N GLY A 13 -1.73 14.05 22.51
CA GLY A 13 -0.52 13.24 22.45
C GLY A 13 -0.74 11.83 22.96
N SER A 14 -0.61 10.88 22.11
CA SER A 14 -0.65 9.41 22.33
C SER A 14 -2.05 8.82 22.38
N HIS A 15 -2.62 8.56 21.21
CA HIS A 15 -3.51 7.41 21.13
C HIS A 15 -2.71 6.18 21.57
N PRO A 16 -3.21 5.37 22.52
CA PRO A 16 -2.54 4.12 22.88
C PRO A 16 -2.37 3.32 21.57
N PRO A 17 -1.24 2.61 21.41
CA PRO A 17 -1.04 1.80 20.22
C PRO A 17 -2.28 0.90 20.08
N ARG A 18 -2.97 1.00 18.97
CA ARG A 18 -4.13 0.17 18.66
C ARG A 18 -3.64 -1.26 18.51
N THR A 19 -3.53 -1.97 19.63
CA THR A 19 -3.12 -3.37 19.67
C THR A 19 -4.38 -4.22 19.81
N GLY A 20 -4.43 -5.33 19.11
CA GLY A 20 -5.52 -6.29 19.26
C GLY A 20 -6.12 -6.73 17.92
N VAL A 21 -7.00 -7.71 18.01
CA VAL A 21 -7.67 -8.34 16.85
C VAL A 21 -8.38 -7.30 15.97
N ALA A 22 -9.00 -6.29 16.57
CA ALA A 22 -9.68 -5.23 15.83
C ALA A 22 -8.71 -4.41 14.94
N TYR A 23 -7.52 -4.13 15.44
CA TYR A 23 -6.49 -3.42 14.65
C TYR A 23 -6.04 -4.22 13.42
N VAL A 24 -5.73 -5.51 13.62
CA VAL A 24 -5.36 -6.41 12.53
C VAL A 24 -6.50 -6.55 11.54
N ALA A 25 -7.75 -6.72 12.03
CA ALA A 25 -8.91 -6.85 11.17
C ALA A 25 -9.11 -5.64 10.26
N VAL A 26 -8.98 -4.43 10.79
CA VAL A 26 -9.12 -3.21 9.98
C VAL A 26 -8.01 -3.11 8.93
N ARG A 27 -6.77 -3.46 9.25
CA ARG A 27 -5.68 -3.49 8.26
C ARG A 27 -5.95 -4.49 7.14
N VAL A 28 -6.41 -5.69 7.48
CA VAL A 28 -6.82 -6.70 6.50
C VAL A 28 -7.93 -6.15 5.60
N VAL A 29 -8.93 -5.47 6.18
CA VAL A 29 -10.00 -4.83 5.39
C VAL A 29 -9.44 -3.80 4.42
N VAL A 30 -8.49 -2.96 4.82
CA VAL A 30 -7.85 -1.98 3.91
C VAL A 30 -7.19 -2.69 2.73
N TYR A 31 -6.43 -3.76 2.96
CA TYR A 31 -5.79 -4.51 1.89
C TYR A 31 -6.79 -5.24 0.99
N VAL A 32 -7.85 -5.83 1.55
CA VAL A 32 -8.90 -6.49 0.78
C VAL A 32 -9.68 -5.50 -0.09
N VAL A 33 -10.04 -4.35 0.47
CA VAL A 33 -10.71 -3.27 -0.28
C VAL A 33 -9.81 -2.76 -1.40
N ALA A 34 -8.51 -2.55 -1.13
CA ALA A 34 -7.55 -2.14 -2.16
C ALA A 34 -7.45 -3.18 -3.29
N LEU A 35 -7.40 -4.49 -2.97
CA LEU A 35 -7.39 -5.57 -3.96
C LEU A 35 -8.62 -5.53 -4.86
N VAL A 36 -9.81 -5.45 -4.25
CA VAL A 36 -11.08 -5.41 -4.99
C VAL A 36 -11.15 -4.19 -5.89
N LEU A 37 -10.84 -3.00 -5.36
CA LEU A 37 -10.89 -1.76 -6.12
C LEU A 37 -9.88 -1.75 -7.28
N MET A 38 -8.64 -2.18 -7.05
CA MET A 38 -7.62 -2.26 -8.09
C MET A 38 -8.00 -3.29 -9.16
N GLY A 39 -8.58 -4.43 -8.77
CA GLY A 39 -9.10 -5.44 -9.71
C GLY A 39 -10.25 -4.91 -10.56
N LEU A 40 -11.20 -4.20 -9.97
CA LEU A 40 -12.32 -3.59 -10.68
C LEU A 40 -11.83 -2.50 -11.65
N ILE A 41 -10.95 -1.60 -11.20
CA ILE A 41 -10.42 -0.52 -12.02
C ILE A 41 -9.60 -1.08 -13.19
N TYR A 42 -8.72 -2.04 -12.93
CA TYR A 42 -7.94 -2.68 -14.00
C TYR A 42 -8.83 -3.46 -14.98
N GLY A 43 -9.95 -3.99 -14.47
CA GLY A 43 -10.95 -4.72 -15.27
C GLY A 43 -11.71 -3.86 -16.27
N THR A 44 -11.73 -2.54 -16.13
CA THR A 44 -12.37 -1.64 -17.11
C THR A 44 -11.65 -1.66 -18.46
N LYS A 45 -10.38 -2.14 -18.49
CA LYS A 45 -9.56 -2.18 -19.73
C LYS A 45 -9.40 -0.80 -20.41
N GLU A 46 -9.64 0.27 -19.67
CA GLU A 46 -9.44 1.63 -20.15
C GLU A 46 -7.95 1.94 -20.36
N ARG A 47 -7.65 3.01 -21.05
CA ARG A 47 -6.26 3.44 -21.27
C ARG A 47 -5.59 3.78 -19.93
N GLY A 48 -4.32 3.42 -19.77
CA GLY A 48 -3.56 3.61 -18.53
C GLY A 48 -3.65 5.01 -17.93
N LEU A 49 -3.84 6.05 -18.78
CA LEU A 49 -4.05 7.44 -18.35
C LEU A 49 -5.30 7.61 -17.48
N PHE A 50 -6.37 6.83 -17.71
CA PHE A 50 -7.62 6.89 -16.93
C PHE A 50 -7.59 5.97 -15.73
N ILE A 51 -6.80 4.89 -15.78
CA ILE A 51 -6.70 3.89 -14.70
C ILE A 51 -5.69 4.35 -13.62
N ALA A 52 -4.60 5.00 -14.00
CA ALA A 52 -3.53 5.38 -13.09
C ALA A 52 -3.96 6.37 -11.98
N PRO A 53 -4.74 7.44 -12.24
CA PRO A 53 -5.17 8.36 -11.17
C PRO A 53 -6.00 7.69 -10.06
N PRO A 54 -7.06 6.90 -10.34
CA PRO A 54 -7.80 6.23 -9.28
C PRO A 54 -6.96 5.19 -8.52
N VAL A 55 -6.05 4.46 -9.18
CA VAL A 55 -5.12 3.56 -8.49
C VAL A 55 -4.17 4.33 -7.58
N ALA A 56 -3.64 5.46 -8.04
CA ALA A 56 -2.82 6.36 -7.22
C ALA A 56 -3.58 6.83 -5.97
N LEU A 57 -4.85 7.25 -6.12
CA LEU A 57 -5.68 7.70 -5.00
C LEU A 57 -5.92 6.59 -3.98
N ILE A 58 -6.15 5.35 -4.43
CA ILE A 58 -6.27 4.18 -3.53
C ILE A 58 -4.95 3.98 -2.77
N GLY A 59 -3.82 4.06 -3.46
CA GLY A 59 -2.49 3.96 -2.86
C GLY A 59 -2.23 5.04 -1.82
N VAL A 60 -2.55 6.30 -2.15
CA VAL A 60 -2.43 7.44 -1.21
C VAL A 60 -3.32 7.23 0.01
N ALA A 61 -4.61 6.96 -0.19
CA ALA A 61 -5.59 6.83 0.89
C ALA A 61 -5.25 5.64 1.80
N GLY A 62 -4.93 4.48 1.22
CA GLY A 62 -4.55 3.28 1.95
C GLY A 62 -3.27 3.49 2.77
N THR A 63 -2.21 4.02 2.15
CA THR A 63 -0.95 4.31 2.85
C THR A 63 -1.11 5.40 3.91
N TRP A 64 -1.88 6.45 3.62
CA TRP A 64 -2.21 7.46 4.61
C TRP A 64 -2.89 6.87 5.84
N TYR A 65 -3.82 5.95 5.63
CA TYR A 65 -4.49 5.26 6.72
C TYR A 65 -3.52 4.37 7.51
N LEU A 66 -2.72 3.54 6.83
CA LEU A 66 -1.75 2.64 7.44
C LEU A 66 -0.67 3.39 8.26
N LEU A 67 -0.26 4.57 7.82
CA LEU A 67 0.66 5.44 8.55
C LEU A 67 0.01 6.17 9.74
N GLY A 68 -1.28 5.96 10.00
CA GLY A 68 -2.01 6.64 11.07
C GLY A 68 -1.43 6.46 12.46
N ASP A 69 -0.86 5.31 12.72
CA ASP A 69 -0.31 4.92 14.02
C ASP A 69 1.22 5.11 14.10
N THR A 70 1.86 5.60 13.02
CA THR A 70 3.30 5.89 13.01
C THR A 70 3.61 7.28 13.59
N PRO A 71 4.75 7.46 14.28
CA PRO A 71 5.13 8.72 14.92
C PRO A 71 5.66 9.76 13.92
N VAL A 72 4.97 9.93 12.78
CA VAL A 72 5.34 10.91 11.75
C VAL A 72 4.33 12.04 11.68
N ASP A 73 4.81 13.26 11.41
CA ASP A 73 3.96 14.41 11.20
C ASP A 73 3.12 14.31 9.92
N ALA A 74 2.01 15.04 9.86
CA ALA A 74 1.07 15.00 8.75
C ALA A 74 1.71 15.30 7.39
N ARG A 75 2.69 16.24 7.35
CA ARG A 75 3.39 16.58 6.11
C ARG A 75 4.21 15.40 5.58
N ARG A 76 5.02 14.77 6.45
CA ARG A 76 5.84 13.60 6.08
C ARG A 76 4.94 12.42 5.68
N ARG A 77 3.85 12.22 6.42
CA ARG A 77 2.84 11.19 6.09
C ARG A 77 2.25 11.40 4.70
N LEU A 78 1.92 12.66 4.33
CA LEU A 78 1.41 12.99 2.99
C LEU A 78 2.46 12.73 1.90
N ILE A 79 3.71 13.10 2.13
CA ILE A 79 4.80 12.86 1.17
C ILE A 79 5.00 11.37 0.95
N LEU A 80 5.04 10.57 2.02
CA LEU A 80 5.22 9.13 1.94
C LEU A 80 4.04 8.44 1.23
N ALA A 81 2.81 8.79 1.62
CA ALA A 81 1.61 8.27 0.97
C ALA A 81 1.52 8.68 -0.51
N GLY A 82 1.84 9.94 -0.81
CA GLY A 82 1.91 10.45 -2.18
C GLY A 82 2.96 9.71 -3.03
N GLY A 83 4.12 9.41 -2.47
CA GLY A 83 5.16 8.62 -3.12
C GLY A 83 4.68 7.21 -3.48
N VAL A 84 4.00 6.52 -2.56
CA VAL A 84 3.39 5.20 -2.85
C VAL A 84 2.34 5.30 -3.95
N GLY A 85 1.46 6.30 -3.89
CA GLY A 85 0.45 6.51 -4.92
C GLY A 85 1.06 6.79 -6.29
N LEU A 86 2.12 7.61 -6.36
CA LEU A 86 2.83 7.89 -7.61
C LEU A 86 3.47 6.63 -8.20
N LEU A 87 4.18 5.85 -7.39
CA LEU A 87 4.78 4.59 -7.83
C LEU A 87 3.74 3.59 -8.34
N LEU A 88 2.57 3.54 -7.71
CA LEU A 88 1.45 2.71 -8.19
C LEU A 88 0.87 3.21 -9.52
N ALA A 89 0.81 4.52 -9.72
CA ALA A 89 0.40 5.09 -11.02
C ALA A 89 1.39 4.70 -12.13
N GLU A 90 2.69 4.77 -11.86
CA GLU A 90 3.74 4.34 -12.79
C GLU A 90 3.65 2.84 -13.10
N LEU A 91 3.46 2.00 -12.07
CA LEU A 91 3.23 0.56 -12.25
C LEU A 91 1.98 0.29 -13.09
N THR A 92 0.90 1.04 -12.84
CA THR A 92 -0.34 0.91 -13.60
C THR A 92 -0.10 1.23 -15.07
N TRP A 93 0.70 2.25 -15.35
CA TRP A 93 1.03 2.63 -16.72
C TRP A 93 1.89 1.56 -17.40
N ALA A 94 2.88 1.02 -16.71
CA ALA A 94 3.70 -0.08 -17.20
C ALA A 94 2.85 -1.33 -17.50
N PHE A 95 1.90 -1.67 -16.62
CA PHE A 95 0.99 -2.79 -16.81
C PHE A 95 -0.09 -2.54 -17.87
N GLY A 96 -0.33 -1.30 -18.28
CA GLY A 96 -1.22 -0.96 -19.39
C GLY A 96 -0.81 -1.57 -20.73
N TYR A 97 0.46 -1.96 -20.87
CA TYR A 97 0.98 -2.67 -22.05
C TYR A 97 0.87 -4.20 -21.92
N TRP A 98 0.43 -4.68 -20.79
CA TRP A 98 0.35 -6.09 -20.50
C TRP A 98 -1.09 -6.58 -20.64
N ASP A 99 -1.38 -7.32 -21.69
CA ASP A 99 -2.73 -7.87 -21.92
C ASP A 99 -2.96 -9.12 -21.09
N VAL A 100 -3.37 -8.91 -19.84
CA VAL A 100 -3.70 -9.97 -18.89
C VAL A 100 -5.12 -9.83 -18.36
N ALA A 101 -5.64 -10.90 -17.76
CA ALA A 101 -6.94 -10.87 -17.11
C ALA A 101 -7.00 -9.81 -16.01
N ALA A 102 -8.17 -9.19 -15.84
CA ALA A 102 -8.40 -8.13 -14.85
C ALA A 102 -7.92 -8.47 -13.43
N LEU A 103 -8.19 -9.70 -13.00
CA LEU A 103 -7.78 -10.19 -11.68
C LEU A 103 -6.26 -10.26 -11.54
N VAL A 104 -5.56 -10.67 -12.59
CA VAL A 104 -4.09 -10.78 -12.60
C VAL A 104 -3.43 -9.42 -12.52
N GLY A 105 -3.88 -8.46 -13.34
CA GLY A 105 -3.38 -7.08 -13.29
C GLY A 105 -3.71 -6.39 -11.98
N GLY A 106 -4.94 -6.57 -11.47
CA GLY A 106 -5.34 -6.04 -10.16
C GLY A 106 -4.52 -6.64 -9.01
N ALA A 107 -4.24 -7.94 -9.04
CA ALA A 107 -3.39 -8.61 -8.05
C ALA A 107 -1.93 -8.11 -8.10
N ALA A 108 -1.41 -7.82 -9.30
CA ALA A 108 -0.07 -7.26 -9.47
C ALA A 108 0.04 -5.86 -8.86
N LEU A 109 -0.95 -4.99 -9.11
CA LEU A 109 -1.03 -3.65 -8.50
C LEU A 109 -1.18 -3.72 -6.98
N TRP A 110 -2.01 -4.64 -6.50
CA TRP A 110 -2.19 -4.87 -5.07
C TRP A 110 -0.90 -5.37 -4.40
N LEU A 111 -0.17 -6.29 -5.04
CA LEU A 111 1.13 -6.74 -4.52
C LEU A 111 2.11 -5.56 -4.41
N GLY A 112 2.16 -4.70 -5.43
CA GLY A 112 2.94 -3.46 -5.38
C GLY A 112 2.53 -2.57 -4.23
N PHE A 113 1.22 -2.36 -4.02
CA PHE A 113 0.69 -1.60 -2.90
C PHE A 113 1.09 -2.20 -1.55
N TYR A 114 0.95 -3.51 -1.38
CA TYR A 114 1.32 -4.20 -0.14
C TYR A 114 2.80 -4.01 0.20
N VAL A 115 3.68 -4.25 -0.77
CA VAL A 115 5.14 -4.12 -0.58
C VAL A 115 5.54 -2.68 -0.31
N LEU A 116 5.08 -1.74 -1.13
CA LEU A 116 5.45 -0.32 -0.99
C LEU A 116 4.93 0.28 0.32
N SER A 117 3.67 0.05 0.65
CA SER A 117 3.07 0.57 1.90
C SER A 117 3.74 -0.04 3.13
N GLY A 118 4.06 -1.34 3.10
CA GLY A 118 4.74 -2.02 4.19
C GLY A 118 6.17 -1.51 4.41
N ILE A 119 6.97 -1.34 3.35
CA ILE A 119 8.33 -0.78 3.44
C ILE A 119 8.27 0.65 3.99
N VAL A 120 7.35 1.47 3.50
CA VAL A 120 7.18 2.85 3.94
C VAL A 120 6.77 2.92 5.42
N GLU A 121 5.88 2.06 5.85
CA GLU A 121 5.44 1.99 7.25
C GLU A 121 6.58 1.62 8.20
N HIS A 122 7.34 0.56 7.88
CA HIS A 122 8.48 0.14 8.69
C HIS A 122 9.61 1.17 8.66
N GLY A 123 9.85 1.81 7.51
CA GLY A 123 10.79 2.92 7.39
C GLY A 123 10.38 4.14 8.20
N ALA A 124 9.08 4.46 8.24
CA ALA A 124 8.54 5.56 9.05
C ALA A 124 8.63 5.29 10.56
N SER A 125 8.48 4.03 10.96
CA SER A 125 8.59 3.60 12.36
C SER A 125 10.03 3.32 12.80
N LEU A 126 11.03 3.51 11.92
CA LEU A 126 12.46 3.19 12.17
C LEU A 126 12.68 1.71 12.54
N THR A 127 11.80 0.82 12.12
CA THR A 127 11.87 -0.64 12.36
C THR A 127 12.29 -1.42 11.12
N LEU A 128 12.63 -0.72 10.03
CA LEU A 128 13.09 -1.33 8.79
C LEU A 128 14.53 -1.80 8.98
N ASP A 129 14.71 -3.10 9.11
CA ASP A 129 16.00 -3.77 9.10
C ASP A 129 16.16 -4.69 7.88
N ALA A 130 17.33 -5.29 7.70
CA ALA A 130 17.63 -6.17 6.57
C ALA A 130 16.72 -7.41 6.53
N ARG A 131 16.23 -7.88 7.68
CA ARG A 131 15.32 -9.02 7.79
C ARG A 131 13.94 -8.64 7.27
N VAL A 132 13.37 -7.53 7.75
CA VAL A 132 12.07 -7.02 7.32
C VAL A 132 12.09 -6.71 5.82
N ALA A 133 13.15 -6.05 5.33
CA ALA A 133 13.32 -5.81 3.90
C ALA A 133 13.37 -7.12 3.08
N GLY A 134 14.06 -8.15 3.62
CA GLY A 134 14.12 -9.48 3.02
C GLY A 134 12.77 -10.20 2.98
N GLU A 135 11.94 -10.06 4.01
CA GLU A 135 10.58 -10.61 4.06
C GLU A 135 9.70 -9.98 2.95
N TYR A 136 9.73 -8.66 2.78
CA TYR A 136 8.99 -7.99 1.69
C TYR A 136 9.54 -8.35 0.31
N ALA A 137 10.87 -8.47 0.15
CA ALA A 137 11.47 -8.91 -1.10
C ALA A 137 11.06 -10.35 -1.46
N LEU A 138 11.00 -11.24 -0.48
CA LEU A 138 10.54 -12.62 -0.67
C LEU A 138 9.07 -12.66 -1.08
N VAL A 139 8.19 -11.92 -0.42
CA VAL A 139 6.76 -11.82 -0.77
C VAL A 139 6.60 -11.25 -2.17
N ALA A 140 7.35 -10.20 -2.52
CA ALA A 140 7.36 -9.62 -3.86
C ALA A 140 7.81 -10.65 -4.92
N ALA A 141 8.88 -11.39 -4.67
CA ALA A 141 9.40 -12.39 -5.58
C ALA A 141 8.42 -13.56 -5.81
N ILE A 142 7.90 -14.14 -4.72
CA ILE A 142 6.93 -15.25 -4.79
C ILE A 142 5.63 -14.77 -5.43
N GLY A 143 5.08 -13.63 -5.01
CA GLY A 143 3.86 -13.07 -5.58
C GLY A 143 4.00 -12.76 -7.06
N SER A 144 5.11 -12.15 -7.48
CA SER A 144 5.39 -11.91 -8.90
C SER A 144 5.53 -13.20 -9.69
N LEU A 145 6.16 -14.23 -9.14
CA LEU A 145 6.28 -15.54 -9.80
C LEU A 145 4.90 -16.17 -10.01
N ILE A 146 4.03 -16.16 -9.00
CA ILE A 146 2.66 -16.68 -9.10
C ILE A 146 1.88 -15.90 -10.17
N ILE A 147 1.96 -14.58 -10.17
CA ILE A 147 1.30 -13.70 -11.14
C ILE A 147 1.78 -14.04 -12.56
N LEU A 148 3.09 -14.18 -12.77
CA LEU A 148 3.66 -14.54 -14.07
C LEU A 148 3.23 -15.92 -14.55
N VAL A 149 3.14 -16.90 -13.65
CA VAL A 149 2.68 -18.25 -13.98
C VAL A 149 1.20 -18.23 -14.40
N VAL A 150 0.36 -17.50 -13.66
CA VAL A 150 -1.08 -17.38 -13.94
C VAL A 150 -1.35 -16.52 -15.18
N ALA A 151 -0.49 -15.52 -15.44
CA ALA A 151 -0.59 -14.64 -16.59
C ALA A 151 -0.23 -15.32 -17.92
N ARG A 152 0.46 -16.47 -17.89
CA ARG A 152 0.78 -17.19 -19.12
C ARG A 152 -0.51 -17.59 -19.85
N PRO A 153 -0.68 -17.22 -21.12
CA PRO A 153 -1.76 -17.78 -21.92
C PRO A 153 -1.49 -19.29 -22.00
N TRP A 154 -2.40 -20.08 -21.44
CA TRP A 154 -2.44 -21.52 -21.70
C TRP A 154 -2.94 -21.67 -23.13
N SER A 155 -2.04 -21.50 -24.10
CA SER A 155 -2.31 -21.83 -25.49
C SER A 155 -2.40 -23.35 -25.57
N VAL A 156 -3.61 -23.84 -25.52
CA VAL A 156 -3.97 -25.17 -25.99
C VAL A 156 -4.19 -25.09 -27.50
#